data_a352ff0317a9670e9abe05d90fb25a54
#
_entry.id   a352ff0317a9670e9abe05d90fb25a54
#
_cell.length_a   1.000
_cell.length_b   1.000
_cell.length_c   1.000
_cell.angle_alpha   90.00
_cell.angle_beta   90.00
_cell.angle_gamma   90.00
#
_symmetry.space_group_name_H-M   'P 1'
#
loop_
_entity.id
_entity.type
_entity.pdbx_description
1 polymer ?
#
loop_
_entity_poly.entity_id
_entity_poly.type
_entity_poly.pdbx_seq_one_letter_code
_entity_poly.pdbx_strand_id
1 'polypeptide(L)'
;DSNMEYILPFNEVKCLIVGYGNIGKKLVGLLKSIGIKVDVIDKTNFQNLDKLVKNNNFVINCLPLNNSTKECFKLSTFTSMSSYSYFINVGRGETVNEKDLFYVLDNNLIRGAFLDVVQNEPIKKDNQLLYLDNIFISPHIANFSNKSQDIQIKDFIVNLSRYTQNKPLLNVVYNSIGEKI
;
A
#
# COMPACT_ATOMS: atom_id res chain seq x y z
N ASP A 1 -23.50 -23.38 -2.85
CA ASP A 1 -22.25 -23.34 -3.64
C ASP A 1 -22.18 -22.13 -4.60
N SER A 2 -22.66 -20.96 -4.11
CA SER A 2 -22.66 -19.68 -4.85
C SER A 2 -21.30 -18.95 -4.90
N ASN A 3 -20.24 -19.56 -4.39
CA ASN A 3 -18.92 -18.91 -4.29
C ASN A 3 -17.98 -19.16 -5.49
N MET A 4 -18.38 -19.93 -6.48
CA MET A 4 -17.54 -20.22 -7.66
C MET A 4 -17.59 -19.14 -8.76
N GLU A 5 -18.53 -18.20 -8.71
CA GLU A 5 -18.69 -17.16 -9.74
C GLU A 5 -17.61 -16.08 -9.77
N TYR A 6 -16.66 -16.10 -8.81
CA TYR A 6 -15.69 -15.01 -8.63
C TYR A 6 -14.23 -15.41 -8.79
N ILE A 7 -13.97 -16.57 -9.40
CA ILE A 7 -12.62 -16.99 -9.74
C ILE A 7 -12.27 -16.39 -11.10
N LEU A 8 -11.45 -15.36 -11.11
CA LEU A 8 -10.96 -14.74 -12.33
C LEU A 8 -9.61 -15.35 -12.74
N PRO A 9 -9.41 -15.65 -14.03
CA PRO A 9 -8.09 -15.97 -14.55
C PRO A 9 -7.16 -14.73 -14.42
N PHE A 10 -5.86 -14.95 -14.25
CA PHE A 10 -4.90 -13.85 -13.98
C PHE A 10 -4.94 -12.71 -15.00
N ASN A 11 -5.17 -13.01 -16.27
CA ASN A 11 -5.26 -12.02 -17.35
C ASN A 11 -6.53 -11.13 -17.28
N GLU A 12 -7.51 -11.49 -16.46
CA GLU A 12 -8.72 -10.70 -16.20
C GLU A 12 -8.61 -9.90 -14.91
N VAL A 13 -7.69 -10.28 -14.02
CA VAL A 13 -7.43 -9.54 -12.77
C VAL A 13 -6.83 -8.18 -13.08
N LYS A 14 -7.37 -7.15 -12.41
CA LYS A 14 -6.89 -5.77 -12.48
C LYS A 14 -6.44 -5.29 -11.11
N CYS A 15 -5.24 -4.72 -11.06
CA CYS A 15 -4.68 -4.13 -9.85
C CYS A 15 -4.42 -2.64 -10.07
N LEU A 16 -4.78 -1.82 -9.10
CA LEU A 16 -4.36 -0.44 -9.01
C LEU A 16 -3.24 -0.30 -7.97
N ILE A 17 -2.08 0.17 -8.40
CA ILE A 17 -0.99 0.53 -7.50
C ILE A 17 -1.03 2.02 -7.22
N VAL A 18 -1.28 2.39 -5.96
CA VAL A 18 -1.31 3.79 -5.51
C VAL A 18 0.03 4.12 -4.83
N GLY A 19 0.84 4.93 -5.52
CA GLY A 19 2.22 5.22 -5.13
C GLY A 19 3.26 4.51 -6.01
N TYR A 20 3.88 5.24 -6.94
CA TYR A 20 4.82 4.71 -7.93
C TYR A 20 6.29 4.99 -7.53
N GLY A 21 6.60 4.74 -6.26
CA GLY A 21 7.96 4.77 -5.70
C GLY A 21 8.71 3.44 -5.92
N ASN A 22 9.73 3.20 -5.10
CA ASN A 22 10.57 1.99 -5.22
C ASN A 22 9.76 0.69 -5.05
N ILE A 23 8.83 0.64 -4.10
CA ILE A 23 7.97 -0.53 -3.88
C ILE A 23 6.98 -0.67 -5.03
N GLY A 24 6.23 0.38 -5.35
CA GLY A 24 5.22 0.34 -6.41
C GLY A 24 5.78 -0.05 -7.76
N LYS A 25 6.95 0.48 -8.17
CA LYS A 25 7.62 0.11 -9.43
C LYS A 25 7.97 -1.38 -9.50
N LYS A 26 8.52 -1.94 -8.42
CA LYS A 26 8.85 -3.37 -8.35
C LYS A 26 7.59 -4.24 -8.43
N LEU A 27 6.54 -3.84 -7.69
CA LEU A 27 5.27 -4.56 -7.65
C LEU A 27 4.59 -4.55 -9.04
N VAL A 28 4.57 -3.42 -9.74
CA VAL A 28 4.06 -3.32 -11.11
C VAL A 28 4.78 -4.29 -12.05
N GLY A 29 6.12 -4.34 -11.98
CA GLY A 29 6.92 -5.27 -12.80
C GLY A 29 6.56 -6.73 -12.52
N LEU A 30 6.45 -7.10 -11.24
CA LEU A 30 6.12 -8.45 -10.81
C LEU A 30 4.70 -8.87 -11.25
N LEU A 31 3.70 -8.03 -10.99
CA LEU A 31 2.31 -8.33 -11.35
C LEU A 31 2.13 -8.46 -12.88
N LYS A 32 2.77 -7.59 -13.65
CA LYS A 32 2.74 -7.68 -15.12
C LYS A 32 3.42 -8.94 -15.64
N SER A 33 4.50 -9.42 -15.00
CA SER A 33 5.20 -10.63 -15.42
C SER A 33 4.38 -11.90 -15.31
N ILE A 34 3.34 -11.90 -14.45
CA ILE A 34 2.39 -13.01 -14.29
C ILE A 34 1.05 -12.77 -15.02
N GLY A 35 0.97 -11.74 -15.89
CA GLY A 35 -0.19 -11.48 -16.73
C GLY A 35 -1.28 -10.61 -16.12
N ILE A 36 -1.10 -10.06 -14.92
CA ILE A 36 -2.08 -9.17 -14.27
C ILE A 36 -2.05 -7.79 -14.92
N LYS A 37 -3.23 -7.21 -15.18
CA LYS A 37 -3.36 -5.83 -15.67
C LYS A 37 -3.15 -4.85 -14.52
N VAL A 38 -2.24 -3.88 -14.70
CA VAL A 38 -1.87 -2.96 -13.64
C VAL A 38 -2.03 -1.52 -14.08
N ASP A 39 -2.90 -0.79 -13.36
CA ASP A 39 -2.99 0.65 -13.40
C ASP A 39 -2.15 1.27 -12.28
N VAL A 40 -1.73 2.52 -12.45
CA VAL A 40 -0.84 3.20 -11.51
C VAL A 40 -1.34 4.59 -11.20
N ILE A 41 -1.32 4.94 -9.92
CA ILE A 41 -1.45 6.32 -9.44
C ILE A 41 -0.10 6.80 -8.90
N ASP A 42 0.35 7.93 -9.41
CA ASP A 42 1.50 8.66 -8.91
C ASP A 42 1.11 10.12 -8.59
N LYS A 43 2.09 10.97 -8.30
CA LYS A 43 1.86 12.39 -7.98
C LYS A 43 1.19 13.19 -9.12
N THR A 44 1.27 12.74 -10.36
CA THR A 44 0.76 13.48 -11.53
C THR A 44 -0.73 13.24 -11.77
N ASN A 45 -1.27 12.11 -11.33
CA ASN A 45 -2.67 11.73 -11.53
C ASN A 45 -3.41 11.40 -10.22
N PHE A 46 -2.85 11.78 -9.07
CA PHE A 46 -3.37 11.48 -7.74
C PHE A 46 -4.81 11.97 -7.53
N GLN A 47 -5.19 13.09 -8.14
CA GLN A 47 -6.56 13.63 -8.11
C GLN A 47 -7.61 12.69 -8.74
N ASN A 48 -7.18 11.66 -9.47
CA ASN A 48 -8.06 10.68 -10.09
C ASN A 48 -8.29 9.43 -9.21
N LEU A 49 -7.88 9.42 -7.94
CA LEU A 49 -7.94 8.25 -7.05
C LEU A 49 -9.35 7.63 -7.03
N ASP A 50 -10.38 8.39 -6.67
CA ASP A 50 -11.77 7.93 -6.58
C ASP A 50 -12.33 7.40 -7.92
N LYS A 51 -11.80 7.89 -9.04
CA LYS A 51 -12.17 7.41 -10.37
C LYS A 51 -11.49 6.09 -10.72
N LEU A 52 -10.20 5.97 -10.41
CA LEU A 52 -9.40 4.82 -10.83
C LEU A 52 -9.61 3.58 -9.96
N VAL A 53 -10.04 3.73 -8.69
CA VAL A 53 -10.34 2.57 -7.84
C VAL A 53 -11.51 1.71 -8.35
N LYS A 54 -12.43 2.27 -9.14
CA LYS A 54 -13.73 1.66 -9.53
C LYS A 54 -13.62 0.31 -10.24
N ASN A 55 -12.61 0.14 -11.08
CA ASN A 55 -12.53 -0.99 -12.00
C ASN A 55 -11.37 -1.95 -11.68
N ASN A 56 -10.94 -1.99 -10.43
CA ASN A 56 -9.82 -2.82 -10.01
C ASN A 56 -10.27 -3.85 -8.98
N ASN A 57 -9.78 -5.09 -9.12
CA ASN A 57 -10.01 -6.16 -8.15
C ASN A 57 -9.17 -5.96 -6.89
N PHE A 58 -7.98 -5.38 -7.04
CA PHE A 58 -7.08 -5.06 -5.94
C PHE A 58 -6.64 -3.60 -6.03
N VAL A 59 -6.78 -2.88 -4.92
CA VAL A 59 -6.25 -1.53 -4.74
C VAL A 59 -5.13 -1.61 -3.70
N ILE A 60 -3.88 -1.38 -4.14
CA ILE A 60 -2.69 -1.58 -3.31
C ILE A 60 -2.05 -0.23 -3.02
N ASN A 61 -2.09 0.17 -1.76
CA ASN A 61 -1.51 1.40 -1.27
C ASN A 61 -0.01 1.22 -0.94
N CYS A 62 0.84 1.96 -1.65
CA CYS A 62 2.28 2.05 -1.44
C CYS A 62 2.73 3.51 -1.16
N LEU A 63 1.80 4.39 -0.75
CA LEU A 63 2.09 5.81 -0.54
C LEU A 63 2.95 6.04 0.71
N PRO A 64 3.87 7.00 0.68
CA PRO A 64 4.42 7.58 1.89
C PRO A 64 3.38 8.46 2.59
N LEU A 65 3.57 8.68 3.89
CA LEU A 65 2.79 9.67 4.64
C LEU A 65 3.33 11.08 4.41
N ASN A 66 2.44 11.97 4.01
CA ASN A 66 2.66 13.43 3.98
C ASN A 66 1.30 14.15 4.01
N ASN A 67 1.30 15.48 4.00
CA ASN A 67 0.06 16.27 4.11
C ASN A 67 -0.97 15.97 3.00
N SER A 68 -0.54 15.60 1.80
CA SER A 68 -1.45 15.30 0.69
C SER A 68 -1.95 13.86 0.66
N THR A 69 -1.25 12.94 1.36
CA THR A 69 -1.59 11.52 1.40
C THR A 69 -2.27 11.09 2.70
N LYS A 70 -2.24 11.93 3.73
CA LYS A 70 -2.94 11.67 4.99
C LYS A 70 -4.44 11.51 4.74
N GLU A 71 -4.99 10.38 5.23
CA GLU A 71 -6.41 10.00 5.07
C GLU A 71 -6.96 10.16 3.64
N CYS A 72 -6.11 9.95 2.63
CA CYS A 72 -6.55 10.00 1.24
C CYS A 72 -7.47 8.83 0.88
N PHE A 73 -7.32 7.68 1.54
CA PHE A 73 -8.30 6.60 1.49
C PHE A 73 -9.37 6.82 2.55
N LYS A 74 -10.49 7.35 2.12
CA LYS A 74 -11.65 7.75 2.93
C LYS A 74 -12.94 7.16 2.35
N LEU A 75 -14.08 7.45 2.96
CA LEU A 75 -15.37 6.89 2.59
C LEU A 75 -15.67 7.02 1.09
N SER A 76 -15.43 8.21 0.50
CA SER A 76 -15.67 8.42 -0.94
C SER A 76 -14.83 7.52 -1.83
N THR A 77 -13.58 7.27 -1.43
CA THR A 77 -12.66 6.38 -2.15
C THR A 77 -13.10 4.92 -2.04
N PHE A 78 -13.38 4.47 -0.81
CA PHE A 78 -13.81 3.09 -0.58
C PHE A 78 -15.15 2.77 -1.21
N THR A 79 -16.15 3.65 -1.11
CA THR A 79 -17.46 3.46 -1.75
C THR A 79 -17.42 3.55 -3.28
N SER A 80 -16.34 4.09 -3.84
CA SER A 80 -16.07 4.05 -5.28
C SER A 80 -15.45 2.72 -5.76
N MET A 81 -14.93 1.88 -4.86
CA MET A 81 -14.44 0.55 -5.20
C MET A 81 -15.61 -0.40 -5.52
N SER A 82 -15.31 -1.48 -6.24
CA SER A 82 -16.29 -2.56 -6.43
C SER A 82 -16.48 -3.34 -5.13
N SER A 83 -17.70 -3.85 -4.89
CA SER A 83 -17.98 -4.77 -3.76
C SER A 83 -17.17 -6.07 -3.81
N TYR A 84 -16.55 -6.39 -4.93
CA TYR A 84 -15.65 -7.54 -5.10
C TYR A 84 -14.17 -7.17 -4.96
N SER A 85 -13.85 -5.89 -4.68
CA SER A 85 -12.48 -5.43 -4.58
C SER A 85 -11.89 -5.66 -3.19
N TYR A 86 -10.58 -5.90 -3.17
CA TYR A 86 -9.79 -5.93 -1.96
C TYR A 86 -8.93 -4.67 -1.85
N PHE A 87 -8.84 -4.12 -0.65
CA PHE A 87 -7.92 -3.06 -0.31
C PHE A 87 -6.68 -3.64 0.39
N ILE A 88 -5.48 -3.24 -0.03
CA ILE A 88 -4.21 -3.69 0.55
C ILE A 88 -3.39 -2.48 0.94
N ASN A 89 -2.96 -2.39 2.20
CA ASN A 89 -2.12 -1.31 2.68
C ASN A 89 -0.74 -1.81 3.14
N VAL A 90 0.29 -1.48 2.36
CA VAL A 90 1.71 -1.69 2.69
C VAL A 90 2.48 -0.36 2.71
N GLY A 91 1.76 0.75 2.68
CA GLY A 91 2.32 2.10 2.74
C GLY A 91 2.48 2.61 4.17
N ARG A 92 1.50 3.43 4.63
CA ARG A 92 1.43 3.95 6.01
C ARG A 92 -0.02 3.93 6.48
N GLY A 93 -0.23 3.61 7.76
CA GLY A 93 -1.57 3.52 8.36
C GLY A 93 -2.37 4.80 8.23
N GLU A 94 -1.73 5.94 8.51
CA GLU A 94 -2.37 7.26 8.51
C GLU A 94 -2.78 7.76 7.11
N THR A 95 -2.45 7.04 6.05
CA THR A 95 -3.00 7.31 4.70
C THR A 95 -4.46 6.87 4.56
N VAL A 96 -4.94 6.09 5.52
CA VAL A 96 -6.30 5.52 5.58
C VAL A 96 -7.08 6.15 6.72
N ASN A 97 -8.33 6.55 6.47
CA ASN A 97 -9.28 6.82 7.53
C ASN A 97 -9.83 5.46 8.02
N GLU A 98 -9.38 4.99 9.18
CA GLU A 98 -9.74 3.66 9.70
C GLU A 98 -11.23 3.54 10.06
N LYS A 99 -11.90 4.63 10.44
CA LYS A 99 -13.34 4.62 10.69
C LYS A 99 -14.14 4.35 9.42
N ASP A 100 -13.73 4.99 8.33
CA ASP A 100 -14.34 4.80 7.03
C ASP A 100 -14.07 3.39 6.49
N LEU A 101 -12.84 2.88 6.69
CA LEU A 101 -12.50 1.50 6.33
C LEU A 101 -13.31 0.49 7.14
N PHE A 102 -13.43 0.68 8.44
CA PHE A 102 -14.29 -0.16 9.28
C PHE A 102 -15.72 -0.18 8.76
N TYR A 103 -16.30 1.00 8.50
CA TYR A 103 -17.66 1.12 8.00
C TYR A 103 -17.88 0.34 6.71
N VAL A 104 -17.00 0.47 5.73
CA VAL A 104 -17.17 -0.21 4.43
C VAL A 104 -16.95 -1.71 4.51
N LEU A 105 -16.10 -2.19 5.42
CA LEU A 105 -15.90 -3.62 5.66
C LEU A 105 -17.06 -4.25 6.42
N ASP A 106 -17.55 -3.61 7.48
CA ASP A 106 -18.66 -4.06 8.30
C ASP A 106 -19.97 -4.17 7.49
N ASN A 107 -20.15 -3.23 6.52
CA ASN A 107 -21.30 -3.23 5.61
C ASN A 107 -21.03 -4.00 4.29
N ASN A 108 -19.92 -4.72 4.15
CA ASN A 108 -19.55 -5.49 2.95
C ASN A 108 -19.58 -4.67 1.65
N LEU A 109 -19.28 -3.36 1.72
CA LEU A 109 -19.21 -2.49 0.55
C LEU A 109 -17.96 -2.74 -0.29
N ILE A 110 -16.93 -3.34 0.29
CA ILE A 110 -15.79 -3.97 -0.39
C ILE A 110 -15.62 -5.39 0.14
N ARG A 111 -14.95 -6.25 -0.60
CA ARG A 111 -14.86 -7.66 -0.25
C ARG A 111 -13.99 -7.92 0.98
N GLY A 112 -12.92 -7.13 1.17
CA GLY A 112 -12.04 -7.29 2.32
C GLY A 112 -10.82 -6.37 2.26
N ALA A 113 -9.98 -6.44 3.31
CA ALA A 113 -8.73 -5.69 3.38
C ALA A 113 -7.57 -6.53 3.93
N PHE A 114 -6.34 -6.18 3.48
CA PHE A 114 -5.08 -6.69 4.02
C PHE A 114 -4.24 -5.50 4.46
N LEU A 115 -3.96 -5.38 5.75
CA LEU A 115 -3.22 -4.26 6.32
C LEU A 115 -1.92 -4.76 6.94
N ASP A 116 -0.78 -4.32 6.44
CA ASP A 116 0.51 -4.49 7.14
C ASP A 116 0.78 -3.32 8.09
N VAL A 117 0.06 -2.21 7.89
CA VAL A 117 0.19 -0.97 8.66
C VAL A 117 -1.18 -0.44 9.07
N VAL A 118 -1.26 0.11 10.30
CA VAL A 118 -2.47 0.75 10.87
C VAL A 118 -2.13 2.12 11.44
N GLN A 119 -3.14 2.97 11.71
CA GLN A 119 -2.92 4.35 12.19
C GLN A 119 -2.15 4.40 13.52
N ASN A 120 -2.41 3.45 14.42
CA ASN A 120 -1.78 3.41 15.73
C ASN A 120 -1.10 2.04 15.91
N GLU A 121 0.21 2.00 15.79
CA GLU A 121 1.02 0.80 15.97
C GLU A 121 1.74 0.80 17.34
N PRO A 122 1.73 -0.34 18.07
CA PRO A 122 1.01 -1.58 17.77
C PRO A 122 -0.50 -1.40 17.92
N ILE A 123 -1.27 -2.15 17.10
CA ILE A 123 -2.74 -2.10 17.15
C ILE A 123 -3.25 -2.47 18.53
N LYS A 124 -4.16 -1.67 19.07
CA LYS A 124 -4.75 -1.91 20.38
C LYS A 124 -5.82 -3.00 20.32
N LYS A 125 -5.99 -3.74 21.43
CA LYS A 125 -6.96 -4.84 21.53
C LYS A 125 -8.43 -4.41 21.36
N ASP A 126 -8.73 -3.14 21.62
CA ASP A 126 -10.06 -2.54 21.47
C ASP A 126 -10.31 -1.94 20.08
N ASN A 127 -9.37 -2.06 19.16
CA ASN A 127 -9.57 -1.59 17.79
C ASN A 127 -10.63 -2.47 17.08
N GLN A 128 -11.68 -1.81 16.58
CA GLN A 128 -12.84 -2.46 15.96
C GLN A 128 -12.47 -3.29 14.71
N LEU A 129 -11.41 -2.94 14.00
CA LEU A 129 -10.94 -3.69 12.83
C LEU A 129 -10.58 -5.15 13.17
N LEU A 130 -10.16 -5.44 14.41
CA LEU A 130 -9.78 -6.79 14.86
C LEU A 130 -10.98 -7.77 14.98
N TYR A 131 -12.20 -7.25 14.94
CA TYR A 131 -13.42 -8.05 15.11
C TYR A 131 -14.15 -8.31 13.78
N LEU A 132 -13.58 -7.89 12.66
CA LEU A 132 -14.14 -8.13 11.33
C LEU A 132 -13.57 -9.43 10.72
N ASP A 133 -14.44 -10.20 10.05
CA ASP A 133 -14.08 -11.48 9.42
C ASP A 133 -13.41 -11.30 8.03
N ASN A 134 -13.58 -10.12 7.42
CA ASN A 134 -13.09 -9.81 6.08
C ASN A 134 -11.84 -8.93 6.06
N ILE A 135 -11.07 -8.96 7.14
CA ILE A 135 -9.79 -8.24 7.26
C ILE A 135 -8.66 -9.17 7.72
N PHE A 136 -7.47 -8.93 7.19
CA PHE A 136 -6.24 -9.53 7.66
C PHE A 136 -5.26 -8.43 8.05
N ILE A 137 -4.65 -8.52 9.25
CA ILE A 137 -3.69 -7.53 9.76
C ILE A 137 -2.40 -8.24 10.12
N SER A 138 -1.27 -7.77 9.57
CA SER A 138 0.08 -8.19 9.94
C SER A 138 0.80 -7.08 10.70
N PRO A 139 1.76 -7.41 11.58
CA PRO A 139 2.36 -6.44 12.50
C PRO A 139 3.53 -5.67 11.87
N HIS A 140 3.31 -4.97 10.76
CA HIS A 140 4.28 -4.15 10.03
C HIS A 140 5.56 -4.90 9.63
N ILE A 141 5.39 -6.06 9.02
CA ILE A 141 6.47 -7.00 8.69
C ILE A 141 6.62 -7.28 7.19
N ALA A 142 5.91 -6.56 6.32
CA ALA A 142 5.98 -6.80 4.87
C ALA A 142 7.39 -6.66 4.27
N ASN A 143 8.30 -5.94 4.95
CA ASN A 143 9.70 -5.82 4.55
C ASN A 143 10.63 -6.80 5.29
N PHE A 144 10.12 -7.62 6.20
CA PHE A 144 10.94 -8.50 7.04
C PHE A 144 11.40 -9.73 6.26
N SER A 145 12.70 -9.97 6.26
CA SER A 145 13.29 -11.22 5.77
C SER A 145 14.54 -11.55 6.59
N ASN A 146 14.93 -12.81 6.60
CA ASN A 146 16.16 -13.26 7.27
C ASN A 146 17.44 -12.58 6.74
N LYS A 147 17.36 -11.89 5.59
CA LYS A 147 18.49 -11.17 4.96
C LYS A 147 18.36 -9.65 5.06
N SER A 148 17.27 -9.13 5.64
CA SER A 148 17.03 -7.66 5.67
C SER A 148 18.13 -6.91 6.41
N GLN A 149 18.61 -7.44 7.53
CA GLN A 149 19.68 -6.82 8.31
C GLN A 149 21.01 -6.82 7.55
N ASP A 150 21.37 -7.92 6.89
CA ASP A 150 22.61 -8.02 6.11
C ASP A 150 22.60 -7.02 4.93
N ILE A 151 21.46 -6.82 4.29
CA ILE A 151 21.30 -5.88 3.19
C ILE A 151 21.47 -4.45 3.73
N GLN A 152 20.83 -4.11 4.84
CA GLN A 152 20.93 -2.79 5.47
C GLN A 152 22.38 -2.48 5.90
N ILE A 153 23.07 -3.46 6.50
CA ILE A 153 24.48 -3.31 6.88
C ILE A 153 25.37 -3.06 5.66
N LYS A 154 25.16 -3.83 4.58
CA LYS A 154 25.91 -3.64 3.32
C LYS A 154 25.68 -2.24 2.73
N ASP A 155 24.44 -1.77 2.67
CA ASP A 155 24.11 -0.45 2.18
C ASP A 155 24.74 0.66 3.06
N PHE A 156 24.75 0.47 4.37
CA PHE A 156 25.41 1.36 5.30
C PHE A 156 26.92 1.42 5.06
N ILE A 157 27.60 0.28 4.94
CA ILE A 157 29.04 0.20 4.67
C ILE A 157 29.41 0.89 3.35
N VAL A 158 28.60 0.68 2.30
CA VAL A 158 28.80 1.35 1.01
C VAL A 158 28.68 2.86 1.16
N ASN A 159 27.67 3.35 1.88
CA ASN A 159 27.50 4.77 2.11
C ASN A 159 28.59 5.36 3.02
N LEU A 160 29.04 4.65 4.03
CA LEU A 160 30.17 5.07 4.87
C LEU A 160 31.44 5.23 4.04
N SER A 161 31.77 4.27 3.19
CA SER A 161 32.92 4.35 2.27
C SER A 161 32.80 5.55 1.30
N ARG A 162 31.61 5.82 0.80
CA ARG A 162 31.35 6.99 -0.06
C ARG A 162 31.53 8.30 0.69
N TYR A 163 31.03 8.37 1.93
CA TYR A 163 31.18 9.53 2.80
C TYR A 163 32.64 9.86 3.06
N THR A 164 33.46 8.87 3.44
CA THR A 164 34.91 9.07 3.71
C THR A 164 35.69 9.49 2.47
N GLN A 165 35.17 9.20 1.26
CA GLN A 165 35.76 9.58 -0.02
C GLN A 165 35.14 10.87 -0.61
N ASN A 166 34.32 11.61 0.15
CA ASN A 166 33.57 12.78 -0.33
C ASN A 166 32.73 12.51 -1.60
N LYS A 167 32.23 11.28 -1.78
CA LYS A 167 31.34 10.89 -2.88
C LYS A 167 29.88 11.09 -2.50
N PRO A 168 28.98 11.39 -3.46
CA PRO A 168 27.55 11.47 -3.20
C PRO A 168 27.02 10.17 -2.57
N LEU A 169 26.19 10.27 -1.53
CA LEU A 169 25.55 9.12 -0.88
C LEU A 169 24.46 8.52 -1.78
N LEU A 170 24.21 7.21 -1.62
CA LEU A 170 23.12 6.50 -2.27
C LEU A 170 21.86 6.54 -1.39
N ASN A 171 20.69 6.44 -2.01
CA ASN A 171 19.39 6.36 -1.34
C ASN A 171 19.13 7.52 -0.35
N VAL A 172 19.58 8.74 -0.70
CA VAL A 172 19.38 9.91 0.15
C VAL A 172 17.90 10.22 0.26
N VAL A 173 17.44 10.41 1.51
CA VAL A 173 16.08 10.82 1.83
C VAL A 173 16.02 12.35 1.91
N TYR A 174 14.96 12.93 1.41
CA TYR A 174 14.71 14.37 1.49
C TYR A 174 13.62 14.63 2.53
N ASN A 175 13.74 15.74 3.25
CA ASN A 175 12.70 16.20 4.17
C ASN A 175 11.44 16.68 3.41
N SER A 176 10.39 17.04 4.15
CA SER A 176 9.11 17.49 3.58
C SER A 176 9.18 18.77 2.76
N ILE A 177 10.24 19.55 2.90
CA ILE A 177 10.51 20.79 2.14
C ILE A 177 11.48 20.56 0.97
N GLY A 178 11.87 19.31 0.70
CA GLY A 178 12.72 18.97 -0.43
C GLY A 178 14.21 19.14 -0.20
N GLU A 179 14.64 19.39 1.03
CA GLU A 179 16.05 19.44 1.39
C GLU A 179 16.58 18.04 1.69
N LYS A 180 17.85 17.83 1.32
CA LYS A 180 18.58 16.62 1.66
C LYS A 180 18.76 16.56 3.18
N ILE A 181 18.28 15.49 3.80
CA ILE A 181 18.56 15.19 5.20
C ILE A 181 19.93 14.51 5.30
#